data_40cd35d2d305d32b278e90ef08077745
#
_entry.id   40cd35d2d305d32b278e90ef08077745
#
_cell.length_a   1.000
_cell.length_b   1.000
_cell.length_c   1.000
_cell.angle_alpha   90.00
_cell.angle_beta   90.00
_cell.angle_gamma   90.00
#
_symmetry.space_group_name_H-M   'P 1'
#
loop_
_entity.id
_entity.type
_entity.pdbx_description
1 polymer ?
#
loop_
_entity_poly.entity_id
_entity_poly.type
_entity_poly.pdbx_seq_one_letter_code
_entity_poly.pdbx_strand_id
1 'polypeptide(L)'
;MNSLFDLTGKKAIVTGGTRGLGHGMAEGLMEAGAAVVIFGTSKKVIEVAAQFEAKGYWCKGIAVDLADDRARQEAFDQAVALLGGLDILVNAAGIQRRHPSPEFPLQDWKDVLNVNLTAPFDLCQMAAKEFLKKEQPCGKIVNIASMLSFFGGMTVPAYAASKGGVAQMTKALCNELASKGIQVNAIAPGYMDTDMNVALTDVSNPRYREITDR
;
A
#
# COMPACT_ATOMS: atom_id res chain seq x y z
N MET A 1 17.24 -13.06 15.64
CA MET A 1 16.71 -11.77 15.15
C MET A 1 16.81 -10.74 16.26
N ASN A 2 17.04 -9.46 15.94
CA ASN A 2 17.05 -8.40 16.94
C ASN A 2 15.63 -8.23 17.45
N SER A 3 15.37 -8.33 18.76
CA SER A 3 14.04 -8.30 19.38
C SER A 3 13.19 -7.07 19.01
N LEU A 4 13.83 -5.97 18.59
CA LEU A 4 13.15 -4.74 18.15
C LEU A 4 12.38 -4.89 16.83
N PHE A 5 12.74 -5.86 15.99
CA PHE A 5 12.10 -6.11 14.69
C PHE A 5 11.36 -7.44 14.64
N ASP A 6 11.17 -8.09 15.78
CA ASP A 6 10.41 -9.33 15.87
C ASP A 6 8.91 -9.04 15.75
N LEU A 7 8.29 -9.60 14.70
CA LEU A 7 6.86 -9.54 14.45
C LEU A 7 6.16 -10.89 14.63
N THR A 8 6.80 -11.83 15.36
CA THR A 8 6.21 -13.14 15.63
C THR A 8 4.82 -12.99 16.25
N GLY A 9 3.83 -13.67 15.65
CA GLY A 9 2.43 -13.62 16.06
C GLY A 9 1.67 -12.35 15.63
N LYS A 10 2.31 -11.40 14.92
CA LYS A 10 1.62 -10.23 14.33
C LYS A 10 0.91 -10.61 13.05
N LYS A 11 -0.18 -9.91 12.76
CA LYS A 11 -1.13 -10.15 11.69
C LYS A 11 -1.19 -8.94 10.79
N ALA A 12 -0.86 -9.11 9.51
CA ALA A 12 -0.72 -8.00 8.58
C ALA A 12 -1.56 -8.15 7.31
N ILE A 13 -2.11 -7.05 6.81
CA ILE A 13 -2.66 -6.93 5.47
C ILE A 13 -1.74 -6.02 4.67
N VAL A 14 -1.35 -6.46 3.46
CA VAL A 14 -0.55 -5.66 2.53
C VAL A 14 -1.29 -5.55 1.20
N THR A 15 -1.70 -4.36 0.80
CA THR A 15 -2.30 -4.13 -0.51
C THR A 15 -1.23 -3.99 -1.58
N GLY A 16 -1.51 -4.46 -2.81
CA GLY A 16 -0.52 -4.43 -3.90
C GLY A 16 0.66 -5.39 -3.69
N GLY A 17 0.46 -6.49 -2.96
CA GLY A 17 1.52 -7.44 -2.56
C GLY A 17 2.03 -8.36 -3.67
N THR A 18 1.57 -8.22 -4.92
CA THR A 18 1.93 -9.15 -6.01
C THR A 18 3.23 -8.83 -6.73
N ARG A 19 3.76 -7.62 -6.60
CA ARG A 19 4.99 -7.15 -7.24
C ARG A 19 5.54 -5.87 -6.59
N GLY A 20 6.76 -5.51 -6.97
CA GLY A 20 7.40 -4.24 -6.60
C GLY A 20 7.47 -4.02 -5.08
N LEU A 21 7.26 -2.78 -4.65
CA LEU A 21 7.41 -2.40 -3.23
C LEU A 21 6.47 -3.17 -2.29
N GLY A 22 5.19 -3.34 -2.68
CA GLY A 22 4.24 -4.07 -1.85
C GLY A 22 4.65 -5.53 -1.63
N HIS A 23 5.21 -6.19 -2.65
CA HIS A 23 5.75 -7.55 -2.54
C HIS A 23 6.93 -7.60 -1.57
N GLY A 24 7.92 -6.72 -1.74
CA GLY A 24 9.08 -6.67 -0.83
C GLY A 24 8.69 -6.32 0.61
N MET A 25 7.70 -5.44 0.81
CA MET A 25 7.18 -5.13 2.15
C MET A 25 6.48 -6.34 2.79
N ALA A 26 5.69 -7.09 2.00
CA ALA A 26 5.05 -8.32 2.49
C ALA A 26 6.10 -9.37 2.88
N GLU A 27 7.13 -9.56 2.05
CA GLU A 27 8.24 -10.48 2.33
C GLU A 27 8.98 -10.08 3.62
N GLY A 28 9.37 -8.81 3.76
CA GLY A 28 10.06 -8.32 4.95
C GLY A 28 9.23 -8.46 6.25
N LEU A 29 7.91 -8.28 6.18
CA LEU A 29 7.03 -8.55 7.34
C LEU A 29 7.00 -10.04 7.69
N MET A 30 6.98 -10.93 6.71
CA MET A 30 7.01 -12.38 6.92
C MET A 30 8.38 -12.86 7.43
N GLU A 31 9.47 -12.31 6.91
CA GLU A 31 10.83 -12.57 7.42
C GLU A 31 10.97 -12.17 8.89
N ALA A 32 10.27 -11.11 9.31
CA ALA A 32 10.22 -10.68 10.69
C ALA A 32 9.24 -11.53 11.55
N GLY A 33 8.53 -12.50 10.97
CA GLY A 33 7.66 -13.44 11.69
C GLY A 33 6.16 -13.16 11.65
N ALA A 34 5.72 -12.16 10.87
CA ALA A 34 4.29 -11.86 10.76
C ALA A 34 3.54 -12.84 9.85
N ALA A 35 2.28 -13.10 10.17
CA ALA A 35 1.33 -13.70 9.24
C ALA A 35 0.78 -12.60 8.32
N VAL A 36 0.79 -12.83 7.00
CA VAL A 36 0.45 -11.79 6.02
C VAL A 36 -0.66 -12.23 5.07
N VAL A 37 -1.67 -11.39 4.90
CA VAL A 37 -2.60 -11.48 3.76
C VAL A 37 -2.25 -10.40 2.75
N ILE A 38 -2.01 -10.81 1.50
CA ILE A 38 -1.73 -9.88 0.41
C ILE A 38 -2.95 -9.68 -0.48
N PHE A 39 -3.20 -8.42 -0.89
CA PHE A 39 -4.24 -8.08 -1.88
C PHE A 39 -3.62 -7.79 -3.24
N GLY A 40 -4.32 -8.21 -4.30
CA GLY A 40 -3.97 -7.92 -5.69
C GLY A 40 -5.20 -7.98 -6.58
N THR A 41 -5.16 -7.33 -7.76
CA THR A 41 -6.33 -7.19 -8.65
C THR A 41 -6.66 -8.46 -9.45
N SER A 42 -5.80 -9.45 -9.48
CA SER A 42 -5.99 -10.67 -10.27
C SER A 42 -5.67 -11.92 -9.47
N LYS A 43 -6.07 -13.10 -10.00
CA LYS A 43 -5.77 -14.40 -9.40
C LYS A 43 -4.27 -14.68 -9.21
N LYS A 44 -3.38 -13.93 -9.87
CA LYS A 44 -1.92 -14.00 -9.66
C LYS A 44 -1.55 -13.81 -8.17
N VAL A 45 -2.35 -13.09 -7.39
CA VAL A 45 -2.11 -12.90 -5.95
C VAL A 45 -2.12 -14.23 -5.19
N ILE A 46 -2.93 -15.20 -5.62
CA ILE A 46 -3.00 -16.53 -5.01
C ILE A 46 -1.71 -17.32 -5.31
N GLU A 47 -1.20 -17.21 -6.54
CA GLU A 47 0.08 -17.83 -6.95
C GLU A 47 1.26 -17.26 -6.17
N VAL A 48 1.29 -15.92 -6.00
CA VAL A 48 2.33 -15.24 -5.22
C VAL A 48 2.26 -15.66 -3.74
N ALA A 49 1.07 -15.75 -3.17
CA ALA A 49 0.93 -16.23 -1.80
C ALA A 49 1.42 -17.68 -1.65
N ALA A 50 1.11 -18.56 -2.61
CA ALA A 50 1.62 -19.94 -2.61
C ALA A 50 3.16 -20.00 -2.72
N GLN A 51 3.80 -19.08 -3.45
CA GLN A 51 5.26 -18.98 -3.51
C GLN A 51 5.85 -18.60 -2.14
N PHE A 52 5.21 -17.71 -1.40
CA PHE A 52 5.61 -17.38 -0.03
C PHE A 52 5.40 -18.56 0.93
N GLU A 53 4.29 -19.28 0.81
CA GLU A 53 4.05 -20.49 1.59
C GLU A 53 5.10 -21.59 1.33
N ALA A 54 5.52 -21.74 0.07
CA ALA A 54 6.61 -22.68 -0.29
C ALA A 54 7.97 -22.30 0.34
N LYS A 55 8.18 -21.03 0.69
CA LYS A 55 9.34 -20.55 1.45
C LYS A 55 9.19 -20.76 2.98
N GLY A 56 8.05 -21.28 3.45
CA GLY A 56 7.77 -21.51 4.86
C GLY A 56 7.07 -20.36 5.57
N TYR A 57 6.64 -19.32 4.86
CA TYR A 57 5.90 -18.20 5.46
C TYR A 57 4.40 -18.48 5.54
N TRP A 58 3.74 -17.88 6.51
CA TRP A 58 2.27 -17.87 6.52
C TRP A 58 1.77 -16.71 5.66
N CYS A 59 1.25 -17.04 4.49
CA CYS A 59 0.72 -16.06 3.54
C CYS A 59 -0.58 -16.53 2.92
N LYS A 60 -1.54 -15.62 2.72
CA LYS A 60 -2.73 -15.85 1.91
C LYS A 60 -2.93 -14.71 0.92
N GLY A 61 -3.47 -15.02 -0.25
CA GLY A 61 -3.74 -14.05 -1.30
C GLY A 61 -5.25 -13.86 -1.51
N ILE A 62 -5.71 -12.61 -1.58
CA ILE A 62 -7.10 -12.27 -1.92
C ILE A 62 -7.09 -11.39 -3.17
N ALA A 63 -7.82 -11.86 -4.21
CA ALA A 63 -8.02 -11.09 -5.43
C ALA A 63 -9.15 -10.08 -5.22
N VAL A 64 -8.84 -8.78 -5.34
CA VAL A 64 -9.79 -7.69 -5.12
C VAL A 64 -9.44 -6.48 -5.98
N ASP A 65 -10.45 -5.87 -6.58
CA ASP A 65 -10.33 -4.51 -7.12
C ASP A 65 -10.63 -3.51 -5.98
N LEU A 66 -9.61 -2.79 -5.57
CA LEU A 66 -9.73 -1.80 -4.51
C LEU A 66 -10.56 -0.56 -4.92
N ALA A 67 -10.86 -0.40 -6.20
CA ALA A 67 -11.76 0.65 -6.67
C ALA A 67 -13.24 0.35 -6.38
N ASP A 68 -13.59 -0.91 -6.15
CA ASP A 68 -14.93 -1.33 -5.78
C ASP A 68 -15.07 -1.35 -4.24
N ASP A 69 -15.90 -0.46 -3.71
CA ASP A 69 -16.09 -0.26 -2.27
C ASP A 69 -16.60 -1.53 -1.58
N ARG A 70 -17.52 -2.26 -2.22
CA ARG A 70 -18.09 -3.48 -1.67
C ARG A 70 -17.08 -4.63 -1.69
N ALA A 71 -16.40 -4.83 -2.80
CA ALA A 71 -15.38 -5.86 -2.93
C ALA A 71 -14.23 -5.62 -1.94
N ARG A 72 -13.86 -4.34 -1.72
CA ARG A 72 -12.84 -3.92 -0.75
C ARG A 72 -13.23 -4.27 0.69
N GLN A 73 -14.48 -3.99 1.09
CA GLN A 73 -15.00 -4.35 2.41
C GLN A 73 -15.02 -5.88 2.60
N GLU A 74 -15.56 -6.63 1.63
CA GLU A 74 -15.63 -8.10 1.67
C GLU A 74 -14.22 -8.72 1.78
N ALA A 75 -13.26 -8.20 1.01
CA ALA A 75 -11.86 -8.67 1.06
C ALA A 75 -11.18 -8.36 2.40
N PHE A 76 -11.44 -7.17 2.98
CA PHE A 76 -10.91 -6.82 4.28
C PHE A 76 -11.46 -7.74 5.38
N ASP A 77 -12.76 -7.97 5.41
CA ASP A 77 -13.40 -8.85 6.40
C ASP A 77 -12.91 -10.30 6.26
N GLN A 78 -12.74 -10.79 5.03
CA GLN A 78 -12.16 -12.09 4.76
C GLN A 78 -10.72 -12.18 5.27
N ALA A 79 -9.91 -11.15 5.04
CA ALA A 79 -8.52 -11.12 5.50
C ALA A 79 -8.42 -11.15 7.02
N VAL A 80 -9.24 -10.34 7.71
CA VAL A 80 -9.32 -10.33 9.18
C VAL A 80 -9.75 -11.69 9.73
N ALA A 81 -10.73 -12.34 9.08
CA ALA A 81 -11.18 -13.68 9.48
C ALA A 81 -10.07 -14.74 9.31
N LEU A 82 -9.35 -14.72 8.17
CA LEU A 82 -8.23 -15.64 7.92
C LEU A 82 -7.09 -15.47 8.92
N LEU A 83 -6.78 -14.22 9.29
CA LEU A 83 -5.75 -13.88 10.26
C LEU A 83 -6.20 -14.11 11.73
N GLY A 84 -7.52 -14.13 11.98
CA GLY A 84 -8.08 -14.11 13.33
C GLY A 84 -7.81 -12.79 14.06
N GLY A 85 -7.86 -11.65 13.35
CA GLY A 85 -7.64 -10.28 13.82
C GLY A 85 -6.64 -9.51 12.96
N LEU A 86 -6.27 -8.29 13.38
CA LEU A 86 -5.34 -7.43 12.64
C LEU A 86 -4.41 -6.66 13.60
N ASP A 87 -3.15 -6.48 13.21
CA ASP A 87 -2.15 -5.67 13.91
C ASP A 87 -1.53 -4.61 12.99
N ILE A 88 -1.36 -4.92 11.69
CA ILE A 88 -0.63 -4.10 10.74
C ILE A 88 -1.42 -3.98 9.43
N LEU A 89 -1.56 -2.76 8.93
CA LEU A 89 -2.05 -2.48 7.57
C LEU A 89 -0.97 -1.75 6.79
N VAL A 90 -0.62 -2.26 5.59
CA VAL A 90 0.26 -1.58 4.64
C VAL A 90 -0.52 -1.28 3.36
N ASN A 91 -0.77 -0.01 3.10
CA ASN A 91 -1.40 0.49 1.89
C ASN A 91 -0.35 0.76 0.81
N ALA A 92 0.03 -0.29 0.06
CA ALA A 92 1.04 -0.20 -1.00
C ALA A 92 0.48 -0.28 -2.42
N ALA A 93 -0.81 -0.60 -2.59
CA ALA A 93 -1.45 -0.56 -3.90
C ALA A 93 -1.49 0.85 -4.49
N GLY A 94 -1.34 0.92 -5.80
CA GLY A 94 -1.47 2.20 -6.50
C GLY A 94 -1.37 2.04 -8.00
N ILE A 95 -2.00 2.96 -8.71
CA ILE A 95 -1.97 3.08 -10.16
C ILE A 95 -1.46 4.45 -10.58
N GLN A 96 -0.97 4.53 -11.81
CA GLN A 96 -0.55 5.77 -12.43
C GLN A 96 -1.15 5.87 -13.83
N ARG A 97 -1.56 7.09 -14.22
CA ARG A 97 -1.97 7.46 -15.58
C ARG A 97 -1.16 8.67 -16.01
N ARG A 98 -0.76 8.71 -17.27
CA ARG A 98 0.09 9.77 -17.84
C ARG A 98 -0.58 10.41 -19.03
N HIS A 99 -0.87 11.70 -18.93
CA HIS A 99 -1.35 12.54 -20.03
C HIS A 99 -0.85 13.98 -19.84
N PRO A 100 -0.66 14.77 -20.89
CA PRO A 100 -0.49 16.21 -20.77
C PRO A 100 -1.63 16.82 -19.94
N SER A 101 -1.34 17.76 -19.06
CA SER A 101 -2.36 18.29 -18.13
C SER A 101 -3.60 18.88 -18.81
N PRO A 102 -3.49 19.60 -19.97
CA PRO A 102 -4.68 20.10 -20.67
C PRO A 102 -5.58 19.01 -21.24
N GLU A 103 -5.05 17.81 -21.48
CA GLU A 103 -5.73 16.68 -22.12
C GLU A 103 -5.99 15.53 -21.14
N PHE A 104 -5.75 15.75 -19.85
CA PHE A 104 -5.85 14.67 -18.84
C PHE A 104 -7.32 14.24 -18.71
N PRO A 105 -7.68 12.97 -19.04
CA PRO A 105 -9.05 12.49 -18.95
C PRO A 105 -9.57 12.53 -17.50
N LEU A 106 -10.76 13.09 -17.31
CA LEU A 106 -11.36 13.17 -15.96
C LEU A 106 -11.62 11.78 -15.36
N GLN A 107 -11.88 10.77 -16.20
CA GLN A 107 -12.05 9.40 -15.71
C GLN A 107 -10.74 8.85 -15.13
N ASP A 108 -9.61 9.02 -15.83
CA ASP A 108 -8.29 8.61 -15.33
C ASP A 108 -7.91 9.34 -14.03
N TRP A 109 -8.30 10.62 -13.92
CA TRP A 109 -8.16 11.36 -12.66
C TRP A 109 -8.94 10.70 -11.52
N LYS A 110 -10.21 10.39 -11.75
CA LYS A 110 -11.07 9.74 -10.75
C LYS A 110 -10.56 8.35 -10.36
N ASP A 111 -10.15 7.56 -11.35
CA ASP A 111 -9.63 6.21 -11.12
C ASP A 111 -8.37 6.25 -10.24
N VAL A 112 -7.43 7.15 -10.54
CA VAL A 112 -6.20 7.31 -9.76
C VAL A 112 -6.52 7.76 -8.32
N LEU A 113 -7.40 8.74 -8.13
CA LEU A 113 -7.79 9.17 -6.78
C LEU A 113 -8.52 8.07 -6.02
N ASN A 114 -9.40 7.32 -6.68
CA ASN A 114 -10.13 6.24 -6.04
C ASN A 114 -9.19 5.15 -5.52
N VAL A 115 -8.30 4.64 -6.35
CA VAL A 115 -7.38 3.56 -5.95
C VAL A 115 -6.29 4.05 -5.00
N ASN A 116 -5.72 5.25 -5.24
CA ASN A 116 -4.53 5.70 -4.51
C ASN A 116 -4.82 6.46 -3.22
N LEU A 117 -6.04 7.01 -3.06
CA LEU A 117 -6.38 7.86 -1.93
C LEU A 117 -7.66 7.40 -1.22
N THR A 118 -8.77 7.23 -1.94
CA THR A 118 -10.05 6.82 -1.34
C THR A 118 -9.96 5.43 -0.73
N ALA A 119 -9.46 4.45 -1.48
CA ALA A 119 -9.31 3.08 -1.00
C ALA A 119 -8.36 2.97 0.23
N PRO A 120 -7.17 3.60 0.25
CA PRO A 120 -6.34 3.65 1.46
C PRO A 120 -7.04 4.31 2.66
N PHE A 121 -7.79 5.39 2.46
CA PHE A 121 -8.55 6.01 3.54
C PHE A 121 -9.57 5.04 4.16
N ASP A 122 -10.36 4.39 3.32
CA ASP A 122 -11.37 3.44 3.75
C ASP A 122 -10.76 2.24 4.47
N LEU A 123 -9.67 1.66 3.92
CA LEU A 123 -8.92 0.60 4.59
C LEU A 123 -8.33 1.04 5.93
N CYS A 124 -7.83 2.27 6.03
CA CYS A 124 -7.37 2.84 7.31
C CYS A 124 -8.53 2.93 8.33
N GLN A 125 -9.72 3.32 7.87
CA GLN A 125 -10.90 3.40 8.73
C GLN A 125 -11.33 2.00 9.20
N MET A 126 -11.37 1.01 8.31
CA MET A 126 -11.67 -0.38 8.66
C MET A 126 -10.65 -0.94 9.66
N ALA A 127 -9.36 -0.74 9.39
CA ALA A 127 -8.28 -1.19 10.28
C ALA A 127 -8.36 -0.51 11.65
N ALA A 128 -8.61 0.79 11.70
CA ALA A 128 -8.78 1.50 12.97
C ALA A 128 -9.96 0.95 13.78
N LYS A 129 -11.10 0.67 13.14
CA LYS A 129 -12.25 0.01 13.80
C LYS A 129 -11.86 -1.35 14.36
N GLU A 130 -11.07 -2.14 13.62
CA GLU A 130 -10.61 -3.46 14.07
C GLU A 130 -9.64 -3.36 15.24
N PHE A 131 -8.68 -2.43 15.20
CA PHE A 131 -7.75 -2.19 16.29
C PHE A 131 -8.42 -1.74 17.59
N LEU A 132 -9.49 -0.93 17.47
CA LEU A 132 -10.25 -0.42 18.62
C LEU A 132 -11.15 -1.48 19.30
N LYS A 133 -11.38 -2.64 18.67
CA LYS A 133 -12.10 -3.76 19.33
C LYS A 133 -11.26 -4.45 20.42
N LYS A 134 -9.93 -4.26 20.39
CA LYS A 134 -9.03 -4.89 21.36
C LYS A 134 -9.20 -4.24 22.73
N GLU A 135 -9.08 -5.02 23.80
CA GLU A 135 -9.12 -4.53 25.18
C GLU A 135 -8.07 -3.43 25.44
N GLN A 136 -6.88 -3.61 24.87
CA GLN A 136 -5.84 -2.58 24.76
C GLN A 136 -5.61 -2.28 23.28
N PRO A 137 -6.21 -1.20 22.74
CA PRO A 137 -6.08 -0.88 21.35
C PRO A 137 -4.61 -0.69 20.94
N CYS A 138 -4.22 -1.40 19.90
CA CYS A 138 -2.88 -1.34 19.34
C CYS A 138 -2.94 -1.67 17.86
N GLY A 139 -2.37 -0.82 17.03
CA GLY A 139 -2.32 -1.05 15.59
C GLY A 139 -1.27 -0.18 14.90
N LYS A 140 -0.82 -0.64 13.75
CA LYS A 140 0.15 0.06 12.90
C LYS A 140 -0.41 0.18 11.50
N ILE A 141 -0.41 1.39 10.97
CA ILE A 141 -0.77 1.68 9.58
C ILE A 141 0.43 2.32 8.90
N VAL A 142 0.82 1.77 7.76
CA VAL A 142 1.86 2.33 6.90
C VAL A 142 1.26 2.61 5.53
N ASN A 143 1.21 3.88 5.15
CA ASN A 143 0.74 4.32 3.85
C ASN A 143 1.93 4.58 2.91
N ILE A 144 1.83 4.16 1.65
CA ILE A 144 2.86 4.44 0.67
C ILE A 144 2.51 5.72 -0.07
N ALA A 145 3.16 6.80 0.36
CA ALA A 145 3.20 8.11 -0.29
C ALA A 145 4.15 8.10 -1.50
N SER A 146 4.80 9.20 -1.81
CA SER A 146 5.79 9.33 -2.89
C SER A 146 6.59 10.60 -2.67
N MET A 147 7.75 10.72 -3.30
CA MET A 147 8.42 12.01 -3.50
C MET A 147 7.47 13.04 -4.13
N LEU A 148 6.55 12.58 -5.02
CA LEU A 148 5.52 13.42 -5.63
C LEU A 148 4.43 13.90 -4.65
N SER A 149 4.47 13.48 -3.39
CA SER A 149 3.70 14.11 -2.31
C SER A 149 4.19 15.51 -1.97
N PHE A 150 5.44 15.84 -2.32
CA PHE A 150 6.12 17.10 -2.00
C PHE A 150 6.48 17.88 -3.27
N PHE A 151 6.75 17.18 -4.37
CA PHE A 151 7.08 17.78 -5.66
C PHE A 151 5.98 17.47 -6.67
N GLY A 152 5.78 18.36 -7.65
CA GLY A 152 4.93 18.07 -8.81
C GLY A 152 5.61 17.06 -9.76
N GLY A 153 4.81 16.33 -10.53
CA GLY A 153 5.31 15.44 -11.58
C GLY A 153 4.74 15.82 -12.93
N MET A 154 5.56 15.83 -13.98
CA MET A 154 5.10 16.10 -15.36
C MET A 154 4.20 14.96 -15.83
N THR A 155 3.07 15.30 -16.44
CA THR A 155 2.09 14.36 -17.00
C THR A 155 1.37 13.44 -16.02
N VAL A 156 1.52 13.65 -14.72
CA VAL A 156 0.93 12.80 -13.65
C VAL A 156 0.21 13.61 -12.57
N PRO A 157 -0.62 14.60 -12.91
CA PRO A 157 -1.26 15.47 -11.92
C PRO A 157 -2.13 14.68 -10.93
N ALA A 158 -2.89 13.69 -11.41
CA ALA A 158 -3.73 12.85 -10.55
C ALA A 158 -2.90 12.03 -9.54
N TYR A 159 -1.77 11.46 -9.98
CA TYR A 159 -0.89 10.72 -9.09
C TYR A 159 -0.27 11.63 -8.03
N ALA A 160 0.26 12.80 -8.42
CA ALA A 160 0.81 13.77 -7.48
C ALA A 160 -0.23 14.23 -6.45
N ALA A 161 -1.45 14.58 -6.91
CA ALA A 161 -2.55 14.94 -6.04
C ALA A 161 -2.92 13.81 -5.06
N SER A 162 -3.03 12.56 -5.56
CA SER A 162 -3.34 11.39 -4.73
C SER A 162 -2.28 11.16 -3.65
N LYS A 163 -1.00 11.25 -4.01
CA LYS A 163 0.11 11.01 -3.07
C LYS A 163 0.30 12.17 -2.09
N GLY A 164 0.03 13.41 -2.51
CA GLY A 164 -0.10 14.56 -1.60
C GLY A 164 -1.22 14.36 -0.59
N GLY A 165 -2.38 13.91 -1.07
CA GLY A 165 -3.53 13.55 -0.23
C GLY A 165 -3.20 12.46 0.79
N VAL A 166 -2.51 11.39 0.38
CA VAL A 166 -2.06 10.30 1.29
C VAL A 166 -1.14 10.84 2.38
N ALA A 167 -0.18 11.70 2.04
CA ALA A 167 0.72 12.29 3.03
C ALA A 167 -0.04 13.12 4.06
N GLN A 168 -1.01 13.93 3.63
CA GLN A 168 -1.79 14.77 4.53
C GLN A 168 -2.82 13.98 5.33
N MET A 169 -3.49 13.00 4.71
CA MET A 169 -4.38 12.06 5.37
C MET A 169 -3.66 11.29 6.49
N THR A 170 -2.43 10.83 6.24
CA THR A 170 -1.61 10.14 7.24
C THR A 170 -1.39 11.00 8.50
N LYS A 171 -1.10 12.29 8.33
CA LYS A 171 -0.93 13.22 9.46
C LYS A 171 -2.23 13.40 10.25
N ALA A 172 -3.36 13.55 9.55
CA ALA A 172 -4.66 13.71 10.19
C ALA A 172 -5.03 12.48 11.02
N LEU A 173 -4.91 11.28 10.43
CA LEU A 173 -5.18 10.03 11.12
C LEU A 173 -4.21 9.77 12.29
N CYS A 174 -2.93 10.13 12.13
CA CYS A 174 -1.95 10.04 13.21
C CYS A 174 -2.36 10.92 14.40
N ASN A 175 -2.71 12.18 14.16
CA ASN A 175 -3.11 13.10 15.20
C ASN A 175 -4.36 12.62 15.96
N GLU A 176 -5.31 12.03 15.28
CA GLU A 176 -6.56 11.56 15.87
C GLU A 176 -6.41 10.23 16.63
N LEU A 177 -5.59 9.31 16.12
CA LEU A 177 -5.55 7.91 16.55
C LEU A 177 -4.36 7.58 17.48
N ALA A 178 -3.33 8.43 17.54
CA ALA A 178 -2.13 8.14 18.33
C ALA A 178 -2.41 7.95 19.82
N SER A 179 -3.27 8.79 20.39
CA SER A 179 -3.69 8.70 21.80
C SER A 179 -4.49 7.42 22.10
N LYS A 180 -5.00 6.76 21.07
CA LYS A 180 -5.73 5.48 21.15
C LYS A 180 -4.83 4.26 20.91
N GLY A 181 -3.49 4.44 20.89
CA GLY A 181 -2.53 3.35 20.68
C GLY A 181 -2.34 2.93 19.21
N ILE A 182 -2.91 3.67 18.26
CA ILE A 182 -2.81 3.38 16.81
C ILE A 182 -1.81 4.34 16.18
N GLN A 183 -0.74 3.81 15.59
CA GLN A 183 0.28 4.61 14.91
C GLN A 183 0.06 4.57 13.41
N VAL A 184 -0.04 5.76 12.81
CA VAL A 184 -0.23 5.93 11.36
C VAL A 184 0.95 6.70 10.80
N ASN A 185 1.71 6.05 9.92
CA ASN A 185 2.90 6.61 9.29
C ASN A 185 2.84 6.45 7.77
N ALA A 186 3.69 7.18 7.06
CA ALA A 186 3.87 7.03 5.63
C ALA A 186 5.34 6.90 5.27
N ILE A 187 5.60 6.13 4.20
CA ILE A 187 6.89 6.08 3.52
C ILE A 187 6.70 6.81 2.18
N ALA A 188 7.63 7.70 1.84
CA ALA A 188 7.64 8.44 0.58
C ALA A 188 8.83 7.96 -0.28
N PRO A 189 8.70 6.85 -1.03
CA PRO A 189 9.78 6.34 -1.85
C PRO A 189 10.15 7.31 -2.97
N GLY A 190 11.45 7.33 -3.32
CA GLY A 190 11.94 7.90 -4.55
C GLY A 190 11.73 6.98 -5.75
N TYR A 191 12.58 7.12 -6.74
CA TYR A 191 12.59 6.21 -7.88
C TYR A 191 13.26 4.89 -7.47
N MET A 192 12.46 3.84 -7.42
CA MET A 192 12.91 2.48 -7.15
C MET A 192 12.84 1.67 -8.44
N ASP A 193 13.80 0.78 -8.65
CA ASP A 193 13.80 -0.13 -9.80
C ASP A 193 12.69 -1.18 -9.61
N THR A 194 11.56 -0.92 -10.25
CA THR A 194 10.36 -1.75 -10.21
C THR A 194 9.67 -1.70 -11.57
N ASP A 195 8.78 -2.64 -11.85
CA ASP A 195 7.99 -2.67 -13.09
C ASP A 195 7.28 -1.34 -13.42
N MET A 196 6.95 -0.55 -12.42
CA MET A 196 6.34 0.78 -12.60
C MET A 196 7.31 1.79 -13.24
N ASN A 197 8.60 1.56 -13.07
CA ASN A 197 9.68 2.47 -13.46
C ASN A 197 10.57 1.91 -14.58
N VAL A 198 10.22 0.81 -15.23
CA VAL A 198 11.02 0.20 -16.34
C VAL A 198 11.40 1.22 -17.41
N ALA A 199 10.49 2.12 -17.77
CA ALA A 199 10.80 3.21 -18.71
C ALA A 199 11.86 4.21 -18.20
N LEU A 200 12.17 4.21 -16.92
CA LEU A 200 13.12 5.10 -16.26
C LEU A 200 14.48 4.45 -16.08
N THR A 201 14.57 3.13 -16.21
CA THR A 201 15.84 2.36 -16.18
C THR A 201 16.43 2.17 -17.59
N ASP A 202 15.67 2.52 -18.64
CA ASP A 202 16.13 2.49 -20.01
C ASP A 202 16.99 3.74 -20.32
N VAL A 203 18.30 3.53 -20.50
CA VAL A 203 19.30 4.57 -20.81
C VAL A 203 18.96 5.35 -22.08
N SER A 204 18.20 4.76 -23.00
CA SER A 204 17.74 5.41 -24.23
C SER A 204 16.56 6.36 -24.00
N ASN A 205 15.88 6.27 -22.86
CA ASN A 205 14.75 7.14 -22.54
C ASN A 205 15.26 8.54 -22.14
N PRO A 206 14.78 9.62 -22.78
CA PRO A 206 15.22 10.99 -22.43
C PRO A 206 15.06 11.33 -20.94
N ARG A 207 14.09 10.73 -20.26
CA ARG A 207 13.85 10.94 -18.81
C ARG A 207 14.87 10.24 -17.92
N TYR A 208 15.60 9.24 -18.42
CA TYR A 208 16.67 8.58 -17.64
C TYR A 208 17.65 9.62 -17.11
N ARG A 209 18.16 10.49 -17.97
CA ARG A 209 19.09 11.57 -17.60
C ARG A 209 18.47 12.59 -16.66
N GLU A 210 17.23 12.97 -16.88
CA GLU A 210 16.54 13.91 -15.97
C GLU A 210 16.42 13.40 -14.53
N ILE A 211 16.46 12.10 -14.33
CA ILE A 211 16.29 11.44 -13.02
C ILE A 211 17.64 11.10 -12.41
N THR A 212 18.61 10.65 -13.21
CA THR A 212 19.94 10.22 -12.72
C THR A 212 20.91 11.38 -12.51
N ASP A 213 20.71 12.51 -13.19
CA ASP A 213 21.59 13.69 -13.10
C ASP A 213 21.14 14.69 -12.02
N ARG A 214 20.15 14.32 -11.20
CA ARG A 214 19.66 15.08 -10.03
C ARG A 214 20.10 14.41 -8.74
#